data_bd8c6fe90e93a497a3f5b11caf7eb9ca
#
_entry.id   bd8c6fe90e93a497a3f5b11caf7eb9ca
#
_cell.length_a   1.000
_cell.length_b   1.000
_cell.length_c   1.000
_cell.angle_alpha   90.00
_cell.angle_beta   90.00
_cell.angle_gamma   90.00
#
_symmetry.space_group_name_H-M   'P 1'
#
loop_
_entity.id
_entity.type
_entity.pdbx_description
1 polymer ?
#
loop_
_entity_poly.entity_id
_entity_poly.type
_entity_poly.pdbx_seq_one_letter_code
_entity_poly.pdbx_strand_id
1 'polypeptide(L)'
;MSPEPFDLVGLLLARHGLPAAAVDRVIAAEDEMLLWALERHGGDLALGRADYFADGVRILALLRQLAAWRWGGIERVGSMLDFAGGYGRLTRLLAHELPAERLAVAEILPGALAFQRERCGVATLPSDPSPDRFVCDRTFDLVLAGSLFTHLPRAAFAGWLGRLASLVAPGGLLAFSAHDLALRPAGEPPPADGFLFEPHSESRALASEAYGSIWVDERFVRAALAAAAPGRGCLRLPRAYCGFQDLYLVGAAGESLEPPPPLDPGPRGHVERIAFPRRDRLVLSGWARDEAAGAPPAEVEIHLGDGRSWRHDRFDPRPDLPWDTPCGWRLEAELPPGADPGCWPLLLLARGAGGALAILHAGSVASAHAAAERARLEALFAEASGRHVRLGWEHEVLRTRLAAMEASRFWKLRRGWFAVKRALGLTEER
;
A
#
# COMPACT_ATOMS: atom_id res chain seq x y z
N MET A 1 -2.94 -39.55 -10.31
CA MET A 1 -2.58 -38.23 -10.90
C MET A 1 -2.58 -37.24 -9.77
N SER A 2 -1.43 -36.68 -9.43
CA SER A 2 -1.41 -35.52 -8.53
C SER A 2 -2.20 -34.43 -9.20
N PRO A 3 -3.10 -33.71 -8.49
CA PRO A 3 -3.77 -32.55 -9.07
C PRO A 3 -2.72 -31.56 -9.56
N GLU A 4 -2.94 -30.96 -10.74
CA GLU A 4 -2.08 -29.88 -11.19
C GLU A 4 -2.03 -28.81 -10.10
N PRO A 5 -0.85 -28.24 -9.82
CA PRO A 5 -0.75 -27.19 -8.80
C PRO A 5 -1.63 -26.01 -9.20
N PHE A 6 -2.40 -25.52 -8.26
CA PHE A 6 -3.32 -24.38 -8.46
C PHE A 6 -2.54 -23.15 -8.92
N ASP A 7 -2.81 -22.70 -10.16
CA ASP A 7 -2.11 -21.56 -10.78
C ASP A 7 -2.70 -20.23 -10.29
N LEU A 8 -2.30 -19.83 -9.09
CA LEU A 8 -2.74 -18.58 -8.46
C LEU A 8 -2.38 -17.33 -9.30
N VAL A 9 -1.17 -17.31 -9.86
CA VAL A 9 -0.70 -16.20 -10.70
C VAL A 9 -1.52 -16.14 -11.99
N GLY A 10 -1.73 -17.27 -12.66
CA GLY A 10 -2.54 -17.30 -13.88
C GLY A 10 -3.96 -16.82 -13.68
N LEU A 11 -4.58 -17.25 -12.59
CA LEU A 11 -5.92 -16.80 -12.22
C LEU A 11 -5.97 -15.29 -11.97
N LEU A 12 -5.00 -14.77 -11.19
CA LEU A 12 -4.88 -13.35 -10.91
C LEU A 12 -4.76 -12.52 -12.19
N LEU A 13 -3.85 -12.90 -13.09
CA LEU A 13 -3.66 -12.23 -14.37
C LEU A 13 -4.92 -12.25 -15.24
N ALA A 14 -5.57 -13.42 -15.36
CA ALA A 14 -6.80 -13.57 -16.14
C ALA A 14 -7.94 -12.70 -15.60
N ARG A 15 -8.09 -12.61 -14.27
CA ARG A 15 -9.11 -11.76 -13.64
C ARG A 15 -8.89 -10.26 -13.90
N HIS A 16 -7.65 -9.85 -14.15
CA HIS A 16 -7.31 -8.47 -14.52
C HIS A 16 -7.25 -8.25 -16.04
N GLY A 17 -7.80 -9.17 -16.83
CA GLY A 17 -7.90 -9.05 -18.28
C GLY A 17 -6.59 -9.24 -19.04
N LEU A 18 -5.58 -9.84 -18.42
CA LEU A 18 -4.29 -10.12 -19.05
C LEU A 18 -4.27 -11.53 -19.65
N PRO A 19 -3.55 -11.75 -20.77
CA PRO A 19 -3.41 -13.06 -21.39
C PRO A 19 -2.48 -13.95 -20.57
N ALA A 20 -3.01 -14.57 -19.51
CA ALA A 20 -2.26 -15.26 -18.47
C ALA A 20 -1.21 -16.27 -18.97
N ALA A 21 -1.48 -16.94 -20.11
CA ALA A 21 -0.55 -17.88 -20.74
C ALA A 21 0.61 -17.20 -21.49
N ALA A 22 0.42 -15.93 -21.90
CA ALA A 22 1.42 -15.16 -22.66
C ALA A 22 2.29 -14.27 -21.78
N VAL A 23 1.82 -13.90 -20.56
CA VAL A 23 2.62 -13.11 -19.64
C VAL A 23 3.85 -13.89 -19.19
N ASP A 24 5.02 -13.31 -19.40
CA ASP A 24 6.26 -13.90 -18.89
C ASP A 24 6.28 -13.91 -17.36
N ARG A 25 6.34 -15.10 -16.79
CA ARG A 25 6.30 -15.30 -15.33
C ARG A 25 7.66 -15.61 -14.71
N VAL A 26 8.74 -15.55 -15.50
CA VAL A 26 10.10 -15.70 -14.98
C VAL A 26 10.44 -14.41 -14.22
N ILE A 27 10.88 -14.55 -12.99
CA ILE A 27 11.35 -13.45 -12.14
C ILE A 27 12.84 -13.68 -11.89
N ALA A 28 13.64 -12.65 -11.98
CA ALA A 28 15.07 -12.74 -11.67
C ALA A 28 15.28 -13.09 -10.18
N ALA A 29 16.26 -13.92 -9.89
CA ALA A 29 16.54 -14.32 -8.50
C ALA A 29 17.03 -13.14 -7.64
N GLU A 30 17.62 -12.12 -8.29
CA GLU A 30 18.13 -10.91 -7.68
C GLU A 30 17.06 -9.81 -7.52
N ASP A 31 15.82 -10.04 -8.01
CA ASP A 31 14.74 -9.06 -7.91
C ASP A 31 14.35 -8.84 -6.45
N GLU A 32 14.71 -7.67 -5.92
CA GLU A 32 14.47 -7.32 -4.51
C GLU A 32 12.98 -7.33 -4.17
N MET A 33 12.10 -7.04 -5.12
CA MET A 33 10.64 -7.10 -4.89
C MET A 33 10.15 -8.54 -4.69
N LEU A 34 10.75 -9.51 -5.38
CA LEU A 34 10.46 -10.93 -5.10
C LEU A 34 11.03 -11.33 -3.75
N LEU A 35 12.25 -10.92 -3.41
CA LEU A 35 12.87 -11.24 -2.12
C LEU A 35 12.03 -10.71 -0.95
N TRP A 36 11.51 -9.50 -1.05
CA TRP A 36 10.58 -8.91 -0.10
C TRP A 36 9.27 -9.69 0.02
N ALA A 37 8.70 -10.09 -1.11
CA ALA A 37 7.49 -10.90 -1.13
C ALA A 37 7.74 -12.28 -0.48
N LEU A 38 8.87 -12.92 -0.76
CA LEU A 38 9.27 -14.18 -0.14
C LEU A 38 9.44 -14.05 1.38
N GLU A 39 10.08 -12.99 1.85
CA GLU A 39 10.25 -12.75 3.29
C GLU A 39 8.90 -12.61 4.00
N ARG A 40 7.95 -11.88 3.41
CA ARG A 40 6.58 -11.73 3.90
C ARG A 40 5.84 -13.06 4.02
N HIS A 41 6.14 -14.01 3.15
CA HIS A 41 5.49 -15.31 3.09
C HIS A 41 6.39 -16.47 3.63
N GLY A 42 7.39 -16.14 4.47
CA GLY A 42 8.23 -17.15 5.11
C GLY A 42 9.04 -18.02 4.14
N GLY A 43 9.35 -17.50 2.95
CA GLY A 43 10.11 -18.20 1.91
C GLY A 43 9.24 -19.03 0.95
N ASP A 44 7.92 -19.01 1.08
CA ASP A 44 7.03 -19.73 0.15
C ASP A 44 7.07 -19.07 -1.24
N LEU A 45 7.64 -19.77 -2.21
CA LEU A 45 7.83 -19.27 -3.56
C LEU A 45 6.51 -19.04 -4.31
N ALA A 46 5.51 -19.88 -4.12
CA ALA A 46 4.23 -19.73 -4.82
C ALA A 46 3.48 -18.51 -4.33
N LEU A 47 3.49 -18.29 -3.02
CA LEU A 47 2.86 -17.14 -2.39
C LEU A 47 3.63 -15.84 -2.65
N GLY A 48 4.96 -15.86 -2.56
CA GLY A 48 5.80 -14.72 -2.89
C GLY A 48 5.62 -14.27 -4.34
N ARG A 49 5.52 -15.22 -5.27
CA ARG A 49 5.20 -14.91 -6.68
C ARG A 49 3.81 -14.32 -6.86
N ALA A 50 2.80 -14.86 -6.16
CA ALA A 50 1.45 -14.33 -6.22
C ALA A 50 1.39 -12.88 -5.74
N ASP A 51 2.05 -12.57 -4.62
CA ASP A 51 2.15 -11.22 -4.07
C ASP A 51 2.89 -10.25 -5.00
N TYR A 52 4.01 -10.71 -5.59
CA TYR A 52 4.76 -9.95 -6.59
C TYR A 52 3.91 -9.53 -7.80
N PHE A 53 3.12 -10.48 -8.35
CA PHE A 53 2.22 -10.18 -9.47
C PHE A 53 0.99 -9.37 -9.02
N ALA A 54 0.50 -9.56 -7.80
CA ALA A 54 -0.60 -8.79 -7.25
C ALA A 54 -0.27 -7.29 -7.20
N ASP A 55 0.93 -6.92 -6.76
CA ASP A 55 1.37 -5.53 -6.78
C ASP A 55 1.49 -4.99 -8.22
N GLY A 56 2.02 -5.79 -9.14
CA GLY A 56 2.11 -5.40 -10.55
C GLY A 56 0.74 -5.07 -11.16
N VAL A 57 -0.27 -5.92 -10.94
CA VAL A 57 -1.63 -5.68 -11.48
C VAL A 57 -2.34 -4.52 -10.80
N ARG A 58 -2.08 -4.25 -9.51
CA ARG A 58 -2.59 -3.04 -8.84
C ARG A 58 -2.08 -1.76 -9.51
N ILE A 59 -0.77 -1.71 -9.78
CA ILE A 59 -0.16 -0.56 -10.46
C ILE A 59 -0.71 -0.44 -11.89
N LEU A 60 -0.84 -1.54 -12.63
CA LEU A 60 -1.42 -1.53 -13.97
C LEU A 60 -2.87 -1.02 -13.96
N ALA A 61 -3.69 -1.43 -12.99
CA ALA A 61 -5.07 -0.96 -12.85
C ALA A 61 -5.14 0.56 -12.62
N LEU A 62 -4.22 1.12 -11.80
CA LEU A 62 -4.07 2.56 -11.61
C LEU A 62 -3.70 3.25 -12.94
N LEU A 63 -2.70 2.73 -13.66
CA LEU A 63 -2.25 3.33 -14.93
C LEU A 63 -3.33 3.29 -16.00
N ARG A 64 -4.14 2.23 -16.07
CA ARG A 64 -5.30 2.15 -16.98
C ARG A 64 -6.31 3.27 -16.71
N GLN A 65 -6.59 3.60 -15.45
CA GLN A 65 -7.50 4.68 -15.07
C GLN A 65 -6.91 6.05 -15.42
N LEU A 66 -5.63 6.28 -15.13
CA LEU A 66 -4.94 7.53 -15.48
C LEU A 66 -4.89 7.70 -17.01
N ALA A 67 -4.61 6.64 -17.75
CA ALA A 67 -4.59 6.67 -19.20
C ALA A 67 -5.98 6.88 -19.80
N ALA A 68 -7.02 6.28 -19.21
CA ALA A 68 -8.40 6.52 -19.63
C ALA A 68 -8.81 7.99 -19.44
N TRP A 69 -8.42 8.59 -18.31
CA TRP A 69 -8.65 10.01 -18.05
C TRP A 69 -7.88 10.90 -19.03
N ARG A 70 -6.60 10.63 -19.25
CA ARG A 70 -5.72 11.56 -19.96
C ARG A 70 -5.77 11.40 -21.47
N TRP A 71 -5.88 10.16 -21.97
CA TRP A 71 -5.80 9.83 -23.41
C TRP A 71 -6.98 9.02 -23.93
N GLY A 72 -7.92 8.65 -23.04
CA GLY A 72 -9.09 7.84 -23.41
C GLY A 72 -8.84 6.34 -23.44
N GLY A 73 -7.67 5.88 -22.98
CA GLY A 73 -7.28 4.47 -22.83
C GLY A 73 -5.78 4.28 -22.84
N ILE A 74 -5.30 3.19 -22.22
CA ILE A 74 -3.85 2.90 -22.13
C ILE A 74 -3.25 2.60 -23.51
N GLU A 75 -4.03 1.98 -24.39
CA GLU A 75 -3.63 1.67 -25.76
C GLU A 75 -3.38 2.92 -26.62
N ARG A 76 -3.84 4.09 -26.17
CA ARG A 76 -3.65 5.40 -26.82
C ARG A 76 -2.43 6.16 -26.33
N VAL A 77 -1.74 5.66 -25.31
CA VAL A 77 -0.45 6.21 -24.87
C VAL A 77 0.58 5.97 -25.98
N GLY A 78 1.05 7.04 -26.61
CA GLY A 78 1.97 6.95 -27.76
C GLY A 78 3.37 6.52 -27.37
N SER A 79 3.82 6.88 -26.14
CA SER A 79 5.15 6.51 -25.62
C SER A 79 5.16 6.54 -24.10
N MET A 80 5.82 5.56 -23.47
CA MET A 80 5.93 5.47 -22.01
C MET A 80 7.36 5.16 -21.58
N LEU A 81 7.81 5.81 -20.52
CA LEU A 81 9.03 5.51 -19.79
C LEU A 81 8.68 4.97 -18.40
N ASP A 82 9.06 3.74 -18.11
CA ASP A 82 9.06 3.16 -16.76
C ASP A 82 10.44 3.41 -16.14
N PHE A 83 10.56 4.47 -15.32
CA PHE A 83 11.81 4.90 -14.72
C PHE A 83 12.03 4.24 -13.36
N ALA A 84 13.19 3.65 -13.15
CA ALA A 84 13.52 2.76 -12.03
C ALA A 84 12.60 1.50 -12.02
N GLY A 85 12.41 0.90 -13.21
CA GLY A 85 11.50 -0.22 -13.43
C GLY A 85 11.98 -1.56 -12.87
N GLY A 86 13.14 -1.61 -12.21
CA GLY A 86 13.72 -2.80 -11.60
C GLY A 86 13.84 -3.97 -12.59
N TYR A 87 13.48 -5.18 -12.15
CA TYR A 87 13.47 -6.38 -12.97
C TYR A 87 12.14 -6.59 -13.72
N GLY A 88 11.35 -5.52 -13.93
CA GLY A 88 10.19 -5.55 -14.81
C GLY A 88 8.92 -6.14 -14.21
N ARG A 89 8.68 -5.97 -12.90
CA ARG A 89 7.42 -6.37 -12.27
C ARG A 89 6.20 -5.78 -12.97
N LEU A 90 6.27 -4.50 -13.32
CA LEU A 90 5.22 -3.80 -14.06
C LEU A 90 5.40 -3.93 -15.57
N THR A 91 6.62 -3.76 -16.07
CA THR A 91 6.95 -3.72 -17.51
C THR A 91 6.43 -4.94 -18.26
N ARG A 92 6.56 -6.16 -17.68
CA ARG A 92 6.04 -7.41 -18.29
C ARG A 92 4.51 -7.41 -18.49
N LEU A 93 3.79 -6.66 -17.68
CA LEU A 93 2.34 -6.48 -17.81
C LEU A 93 2.04 -5.40 -18.85
N LEU A 94 2.77 -4.29 -18.82
CA LEU A 94 2.65 -3.20 -19.79
C LEU A 94 2.94 -3.65 -21.22
N ALA A 95 3.84 -4.61 -21.43
CA ALA A 95 4.12 -5.20 -22.74
C ALA A 95 2.92 -5.92 -23.38
N HIS A 96 1.83 -6.15 -22.63
CA HIS A 96 0.55 -6.64 -23.15
C HIS A 96 -0.48 -5.52 -23.38
N GLU A 97 -0.20 -4.31 -22.91
CA GLU A 97 -1.04 -3.12 -23.11
C GLU A 97 -0.51 -2.23 -24.23
N LEU A 98 0.81 -2.15 -24.36
CA LEU A 98 1.50 -1.28 -25.28
C LEU A 98 2.44 -2.07 -26.18
N PRO A 99 2.54 -1.73 -27.47
CA PRO A 99 3.61 -2.24 -28.33
C PRO A 99 4.99 -1.91 -27.74
N ALA A 100 5.95 -2.84 -27.90
CA ALA A 100 7.29 -2.71 -27.33
C ALA A 100 8.02 -1.41 -27.77
N GLU A 101 7.74 -0.91 -28.98
CA GLU A 101 8.32 0.33 -29.53
C GLU A 101 7.85 1.58 -28.77
N ARG A 102 6.72 1.49 -28.07
CA ARG A 102 6.16 2.59 -27.26
C ARG A 102 6.61 2.54 -25.80
N LEU A 103 7.24 1.44 -25.37
CA LEU A 103 7.67 1.23 -24.00
C LEU A 103 9.18 1.27 -23.88
N ALA A 104 9.68 2.11 -23.00
CA ALA A 104 11.09 2.16 -22.61
C ALA A 104 11.22 2.02 -21.11
N VAL A 105 12.33 1.45 -20.65
CA VAL A 105 12.68 1.31 -19.25
C VAL A 105 14.01 1.97 -18.97
N ALA A 106 14.09 2.77 -17.92
CA ALA A 106 15.35 3.26 -17.39
C ALA A 106 15.63 2.63 -16.03
N GLU A 107 16.87 2.15 -15.85
CA GLU A 107 17.25 1.46 -14.61
C GLU A 107 18.76 1.66 -14.37
N ILE A 108 19.14 1.68 -13.08
CA ILE A 108 20.54 1.84 -12.68
C ILE A 108 21.30 0.51 -12.64
N LEU A 109 20.59 -0.59 -12.45
CA LEU A 109 21.17 -1.94 -12.36
C LEU A 109 21.32 -2.55 -13.75
N PRO A 110 22.56 -2.79 -14.24
CA PRO A 110 22.79 -3.35 -15.59
C PRO A 110 22.14 -4.72 -15.78
N GLY A 111 22.09 -5.56 -14.73
CA GLY A 111 21.42 -6.86 -14.74
C GLY A 111 19.92 -6.75 -15.00
N ALA A 112 19.26 -5.78 -14.39
CA ALA A 112 17.85 -5.53 -14.59
C ALA A 112 17.54 -5.03 -16.00
N LEU A 113 18.38 -4.16 -16.56
CA LEU A 113 18.27 -3.72 -17.97
C LEU A 113 18.41 -4.88 -18.95
N ALA A 114 19.42 -5.76 -18.74
CA ALA A 114 19.64 -6.93 -19.59
C ALA A 114 18.44 -7.87 -19.52
N PHE A 115 17.95 -8.15 -18.31
CA PHE A 115 16.79 -9.00 -18.07
C PHE A 115 15.53 -8.46 -18.77
N GLN A 116 15.22 -7.17 -18.64
CA GLN A 116 14.04 -6.58 -19.26
C GLN A 116 14.13 -6.54 -20.80
N ARG A 117 15.31 -6.27 -21.33
CA ARG A 117 15.53 -6.32 -22.78
C ARG A 117 15.31 -7.72 -23.33
N GLU A 118 15.83 -8.74 -22.66
CA GLU A 118 15.71 -10.12 -23.07
C GLU A 118 14.29 -10.67 -22.92
N ARG A 119 13.65 -10.37 -21.77
CA ARG A 119 12.38 -10.99 -21.39
C ARG A 119 11.16 -10.23 -21.83
N CYS A 120 11.21 -8.89 -21.82
CA CYS A 120 10.08 -8.04 -22.18
C CYS A 120 10.23 -7.44 -23.59
N GLY A 121 11.39 -7.53 -24.21
CA GLY A 121 11.63 -7.00 -25.56
C GLY A 121 11.60 -5.48 -25.67
N VAL A 122 11.71 -4.76 -24.54
CA VAL A 122 11.56 -3.30 -24.47
C VAL A 122 12.90 -2.57 -24.65
N ALA A 123 12.83 -1.31 -25.07
CA ALA A 123 14.00 -0.43 -25.10
C ALA A 123 14.48 -0.14 -23.66
N THR A 124 15.80 -0.20 -23.45
CA THR A 124 16.40 0.01 -22.13
C THR A 124 17.40 1.15 -22.14
N LEU A 125 17.34 2.02 -21.13
CA LEU A 125 18.17 3.20 -20.95
C LEU A 125 18.95 3.06 -19.64
N PRO A 126 20.30 3.04 -19.66
CA PRO A 126 21.08 3.06 -18.44
C PRO A 126 20.84 4.37 -17.67
N SER A 127 20.43 4.26 -16.39
CA SER A 127 20.33 5.39 -15.49
C SER A 127 21.65 5.60 -14.74
N ASP A 128 21.76 6.71 -14.03
CA ASP A 128 22.94 7.11 -13.25
C ASP A 128 22.47 7.60 -11.87
N PRO A 129 23.28 7.56 -10.81
CA PRO A 129 22.93 8.18 -9.54
C PRO A 129 22.71 9.70 -9.66
N SER A 130 23.37 10.36 -10.62
CA SER A 130 23.22 11.79 -10.90
C SER A 130 22.26 12.05 -12.06
N PRO A 131 21.19 12.84 -11.87
CA PRO A 131 20.24 13.17 -12.93
C PRO A 131 20.89 13.88 -14.13
N ASP A 132 22.00 14.62 -13.92
CA ASP A 132 22.71 15.35 -14.98
C ASP A 132 23.48 14.40 -15.92
N ARG A 133 23.80 13.19 -15.47
CA ARG A 133 24.47 12.18 -16.28
C ARG A 133 23.52 11.20 -16.97
N PHE A 134 22.23 11.26 -16.64
CA PHE A 134 21.23 10.45 -17.32
C PHE A 134 20.99 10.98 -18.75
N VAL A 135 21.38 10.19 -19.74
CA VAL A 135 21.26 10.55 -21.16
C VAL A 135 19.94 10.00 -21.71
N CYS A 136 19.06 10.90 -22.09
CA CYS A 136 17.84 10.59 -22.84
C CYS A 136 17.44 11.82 -23.65
N ASP A 137 17.37 11.67 -24.95
CA ASP A 137 17.05 12.71 -25.95
C ASP A 137 15.60 12.64 -26.44
N ARG A 138 14.82 11.68 -25.86
CA ARG A 138 13.39 11.48 -26.19
C ARG A 138 12.53 12.10 -25.11
N THR A 139 11.32 12.50 -25.52
CA THR A 139 10.21 12.79 -24.59
C THR A 139 9.16 11.69 -24.67
N PHE A 140 8.32 11.60 -23.63
CA PHE A 140 7.33 10.55 -23.48
C PHE A 140 5.97 11.14 -23.11
N ASP A 141 4.90 10.50 -23.58
CA ASP A 141 3.55 10.88 -23.15
C ASP A 141 3.35 10.55 -21.68
N LEU A 142 3.86 9.41 -21.23
CA LEU A 142 3.81 9.01 -19.81
C LEU A 142 5.22 8.67 -19.32
N VAL A 143 5.66 9.37 -18.29
CA VAL A 143 6.83 9.02 -17.47
C VAL A 143 6.34 8.52 -16.13
N LEU A 144 6.62 7.28 -15.79
CA LEU A 144 6.32 6.71 -14.48
C LEU A 144 7.61 6.57 -13.67
N ALA A 145 7.60 7.02 -12.41
CA ALA A 145 8.65 6.74 -11.42
C ALA A 145 8.00 6.21 -10.13
N GLY A 146 7.68 4.92 -10.14
CA GLY A 146 7.06 4.23 -9.01
C GLY A 146 8.08 3.92 -7.92
N SER A 147 7.79 4.32 -6.68
CA SER A 147 8.61 4.09 -5.47
C SER A 147 10.06 4.61 -5.51
N LEU A 148 10.48 5.35 -6.54
CA LEU A 148 11.81 5.96 -6.54
C LEU A 148 11.91 7.13 -5.56
N PHE A 149 10.92 8.04 -5.60
CA PHE A 149 10.89 9.23 -4.75
C PHE A 149 10.55 8.93 -3.28
N THR A 150 10.46 7.69 -2.91
CA THR A 150 10.39 7.23 -1.52
C THR A 150 11.77 6.98 -0.91
N HIS A 151 12.84 7.14 -1.70
CA HIS A 151 14.20 6.76 -1.29
C HIS A 151 15.27 7.85 -1.50
N LEU A 152 14.96 8.90 -2.27
CA LEU A 152 15.97 9.85 -2.71
C LEU A 152 16.31 10.91 -1.64
N PRO A 153 17.59 11.17 -1.32
CA PRO A 153 17.98 12.33 -0.54
C PRO A 153 17.50 13.64 -1.20
N ARG A 154 17.33 14.70 -0.41
CA ARG A 154 16.75 15.98 -0.83
C ARG A 154 17.29 16.53 -2.16
N ALA A 155 18.61 16.58 -2.33
CA ALA A 155 19.23 17.11 -3.54
C ALA A 155 18.92 16.24 -4.76
N ALA A 156 19.00 14.89 -4.60
CA ALA A 156 18.65 13.94 -5.65
C ALA A 156 17.14 13.98 -5.97
N PHE A 157 16.28 14.16 -4.97
CA PHE A 157 14.84 14.32 -5.17
C PHE A 157 14.55 15.49 -6.12
N ALA A 158 15.06 16.69 -5.81
CA ALA A 158 14.84 17.87 -6.66
C ALA A 158 15.46 17.71 -8.06
N GLY A 159 16.69 17.19 -8.15
CA GLY A 159 17.36 16.98 -9.42
C GLY A 159 16.61 15.98 -10.31
N TRP A 160 16.22 14.82 -9.78
CA TRP A 160 15.44 13.84 -10.54
C TRP A 160 14.05 14.33 -10.90
N LEU A 161 13.39 15.09 -10.03
CA LEU A 161 12.10 15.69 -10.35
C LEU A 161 12.18 16.62 -11.55
N GLY A 162 13.20 17.50 -11.59
CA GLY A 162 13.46 18.36 -12.75
C GLY A 162 13.80 17.58 -14.02
N ARG A 163 14.68 16.57 -13.90
CA ARG A 163 15.12 15.76 -15.06
C ARG A 163 13.94 14.96 -15.64
N LEU A 164 13.17 14.26 -14.82
CA LEU A 164 12.02 13.47 -15.30
C LEU A 164 10.91 14.35 -15.85
N ALA A 165 10.66 15.51 -15.23
CA ALA A 165 9.72 16.48 -15.76
C ALA A 165 10.14 16.98 -17.15
N SER A 166 11.45 17.14 -17.42
CA SER A 166 11.94 17.55 -18.75
C SER A 166 11.71 16.53 -19.86
N LEU A 167 11.47 15.26 -19.50
CA LEU A 167 11.17 14.17 -20.44
C LEU A 167 9.69 14.04 -20.81
N VAL A 168 8.83 14.86 -20.21
CA VAL A 168 7.39 14.86 -20.51
C VAL A 168 7.14 15.58 -21.82
N ALA A 169 6.52 14.89 -22.77
CA ALA A 169 6.08 15.44 -24.05
C ALA A 169 4.98 16.50 -23.88
N PRO A 170 4.74 17.39 -24.85
CA PRO A 170 3.55 18.24 -24.86
C PRO A 170 2.27 17.40 -24.70
N GLY A 171 1.40 17.76 -23.75
CA GLY A 171 0.21 16.96 -23.42
C GLY A 171 0.49 15.66 -22.65
N GLY A 172 1.75 15.42 -22.28
CA GLY A 172 2.17 14.25 -21.51
C GLY A 172 2.01 14.42 -20.00
N LEU A 173 2.47 13.42 -19.24
CA LEU A 173 2.33 13.33 -17.80
C LEU A 173 3.55 12.65 -17.18
N LEU A 174 4.11 13.25 -16.12
CA LEU A 174 4.97 12.55 -15.16
C LEU A 174 4.10 12.08 -14.00
N ALA A 175 4.11 10.79 -13.70
CA ALA A 175 3.51 10.19 -12.53
C ALA A 175 4.62 9.64 -11.61
N PHE A 176 4.71 10.12 -10.38
CA PHE A 176 5.68 9.60 -9.41
C PHE A 176 5.05 9.41 -8.05
N SER A 177 5.53 8.44 -7.28
CA SER A 177 5.00 8.15 -5.95
C SER A 177 5.98 8.54 -4.85
N ALA A 178 5.43 8.97 -3.70
CA ALA A 178 6.18 9.33 -2.50
C ALA A 178 5.42 8.94 -1.23
N HIS A 179 6.13 8.74 -0.11
CA HIS A 179 5.48 8.54 1.19
C HIS A 179 5.07 9.88 1.80
N ASP A 180 3.80 9.97 2.26
CA ASP A 180 3.34 11.10 3.04
C ASP A 180 3.90 11.05 4.47
N LEU A 181 4.33 12.19 5.00
CA LEU A 181 4.73 12.37 6.40
C LEU A 181 3.66 11.89 7.39
N ALA A 182 2.38 11.98 7.04
CA ALA A 182 1.27 11.50 7.86
C ALA A 182 1.23 9.96 8.04
N LEU A 183 1.95 9.21 7.19
CA LEU A 183 2.06 7.74 7.28
C LEU A 183 3.23 7.28 8.15
N ARG A 184 4.05 8.22 8.61
CA ARG A 184 5.16 7.92 9.50
C ARG A 184 4.63 7.35 10.83
N PRO A 185 5.27 6.33 11.39
CA PRO A 185 4.97 5.87 12.75
C PRO A 185 5.03 7.03 13.76
N ALA A 186 4.14 7.03 14.75
CA ALA A 186 4.10 8.07 15.78
C ALA A 186 5.47 8.19 16.46
N GLY A 187 5.99 9.41 16.53
CA GLY A 187 7.32 9.69 17.07
C GLY A 187 7.54 11.20 17.21
N GLU A 188 8.70 11.68 16.81
CA GLU A 188 9.02 13.10 16.80
C GLU A 188 8.10 13.93 15.89
N PRO A 189 7.87 15.22 16.21
CA PRO A 189 7.06 16.09 15.37
C PRO A 189 7.63 16.16 13.93
N PRO A 190 6.77 16.30 12.91
CA PRO A 190 7.21 16.36 11.53
C PRO A 190 8.15 17.55 11.32
N PRO A 191 9.19 17.40 10.46
CA PRO A 191 10.09 18.50 10.14
C PRO A 191 9.34 19.71 9.58
N ALA A 192 9.73 20.91 10.00
CA ALA A 192 9.06 22.15 9.60
C ALA A 192 9.11 22.42 8.09
N ASP A 193 10.11 21.90 7.41
CA ASP A 193 10.33 22.01 5.96
C ASP A 193 9.66 20.88 5.14
N GLY A 194 8.95 19.96 5.81
CA GLY A 194 8.14 18.93 5.16
C GLY A 194 8.94 17.80 4.50
N PHE A 195 10.22 17.58 4.87
CA PHE A 195 11.07 16.52 4.33
C PHE A 195 11.83 15.79 5.43
N LEU A 196 11.68 14.48 5.50
CA LEU A 196 12.44 13.61 6.38
C LEU A 196 13.19 12.57 5.56
N PHE A 197 14.47 12.37 5.85
CA PHE A 197 15.31 11.32 5.27
C PHE A 197 15.89 10.46 6.40
N GLU A 198 15.70 9.16 6.29
CA GLU A 198 16.34 8.17 7.16
C GLU A 198 17.30 7.31 6.31
N PRO A 199 18.60 7.25 6.66
CA PRO A 199 19.60 6.52 5.89
C PRO A 199 19.47 5.00 6.16
N HIS A 200 18.35 4.43 5.77
CA HIS A 200 18.06 3.01 5.84
C HIS A 200 17.65 2.53 4.44
N SER A 201 18.56 1.85 3.75
CA SER A 201 18.31 1.35 2.40
C SER A 201 17.59 0.02 2.44
N GLU A 202 16.53 -0.08 1.65
CA GLU A 202 15.87 -1.34 1.34
C GLU A 202 16.59 -2.08 0.21
N SER A 203 17.47 -1.40 -0.55
CA SER A 203 18.27 -2.01 -1.60
C SER A 203 19.57 -2.58 -1.07
N ARG A 204 19.89 -3.78 -1.52
CA ARG A 204 21.20 -4.43 -1.24
C ARG A 204 22.32 -3.91 -2.15
N ALA A 205 21.96 -3.23 -3.23
CA ALA A 205 22.90 -2.76 -4.25
C ALA A 205 23.29 -1.29 -4.07
N LEU A 206 22.50 -0.49 -3.31
CA LEU A 206 22.68 0.94 -3.18
C LEU A 206 23.03 1.33 -1.73
N ALA A 207 23.98 2.27 -1.58
CA ALA A 207 24.36 2.78 -0.28
C ALA A 207 23.22 3.57 0.38
N SER A 208 23.03 3.42 1.68
CA SER A 208 21.91 4.01 2.44
C SER A 208 21.93 5.55 2.45
N GLU A 209 23.07 6.19 2.29
CA GLU A 209 23.21 7.64 2.20
C GLU A 209 22.70 8.18 0.86
N ALA A 210 22.71 7.35 -0.20
CA ALA A 210 22.27 7.68 -1.55
C ALA A 210 20.84 7.18 -1.84
N TYR A 211 20.38 6.17 -1.10
CA TYR A 211 19.10 5.52 -1.30
C TYR A 211 18.56 5.04 0.06
N GLY A 212 17.89 5.95 0.77
CA GLY A 212 17.34 5.68 2.11
C GLY A 212 15.83 5.55 2.09
N SER A 213 15.19 5.93 3.18
CA SER A 213 13.72 6.06 3.25
C SER A 213 13.35 7.52 3.48
N ILE A 214 12.37 8.02 2.73
CA ILE A 214 11.90 9.40 2.91
C ILE A 214 10.40 9.47 3.12
N TRP A 215 10.00 10.52 3.82
CA TRP A 215 8.62 10.99 3.95
C TRP A 215 8.58 12.47 3.62
N VAL A 216 7.59 12.88 2.84
CA VAL A 216 7.43 14.27 2.39
C VAL A 216 6.01 14.75 2.62
N ASP A 217 5.84 16.06 2.80
CA ASP A 217 4.53 16.69 2.67
C ASP A 217 4.35 17.33 1.29
N GLU A 218 3.12 17.65 0.95
CA GLU A 218 2.78 18.26 -0.33
C GLU A 218 3.45 19.62 -0.55
N ARG A 219 3.70 20.39 0.52
CA ARG A 219 4.37 21.72 0.43
C ARG A 219 5.80 21.56 -0.06
N PHE A 220 6.52 20.58 0.48
CA PHE A 220 7.88 20.25 0.03
C PHE A 220 7.90 19.86 -1.44
N VAL A 221 7.02 18.94 -1.85
CA VAL A 221 6.97 18.48 -3.25
C VAL A 221 6.67 19.62 -4.21
N ARG A 222 5.69 20.48 -3.89
CA ARG A 222 5.37 21.65 -4.71
C ARG A 222 6.50 22.66 -4.79
N ALA A 223 7.19 22.91 -3.67
CA ALA A 223 8.35 23.81 -3.64
C ALA A 223 9.52 23.24 -4.47
N ALA A 224 9.82 21.94 -4.33
CA ALA A 224 10.84 21.25 -5.11
C ALA A 224 10.54 21.30 -6.63
N LEU A 225 9.27 21.07 -7.00
CA LEU A 225 8.84 21.13 -8.40
C LEU A 225 8.94 22.58 -8.94
N ALA A 226 8.48 23.59 -8.19
CA ALA A 226 8.56 24.98 -8.61
C ALA A 226 10.01 25.43 -8.85
N ALA A 227 10.95 24.92 -8.05
CA ALA A 227 12.38 25.22 -8.23
C ALA A 227 13.01 24.46 -9.39
N ALA A 228 12.71 23.15 -9.54
CA ALA A 228 13.37 22.28 -10.51
C ALA A 228 12.70 22.29 -11.90
N ALA A 229 11.40 22.56 -12.00
CA ALA A 229 10.64 22.57 -13.24
C ALA A 229 9.52 23.65 -13.19
N PRO A 230 9.88 24.94 -13.23
CA PRO A 230 8.92 26.02 -13.09
C PRO A 230 7.85 26.01 -14.18
N GLY A 231 6.64 26.49 -13.82
CA GLY A 231 5.52 26.60 -14.75
C GLY A 231 4.79 25.28 -15.06
N ARG A 232 4.99 24.22 -14.27
CA ARG A 232 4.28 22.94 -14.42
C ARG A 232 3.18 22.79 -13.38
N GLY A 233 1.99 22.37 -13.83
CA GLY A 233 0.89 21.97 -12.95
C GLY A 233 1.22 20.68 -12.19
N CYS A 234 0.77 20.59 -10.92
CA CYS A 234 0.96 19.41 -10.08
C CYS A 234 -0.33 19.05 -9.35
N LEU A 235 -0.74 17.82 -9.43
CA LEU A 235 -1.84 17.24 -8.66
C LEU A 235 -1.30 16.17 -7.71
N ARG A 236 -1.85 16.10 -6.51
CA ARG A 236 -1.60 15.03 -5.54
C ARG A 236 -2.84 14.15 -5.45
N LEU A 237 -2.65 12.85 -5.55
CA LEU A 237 -3.66 11.82 -5.34
C LEU A 237 -3.25 11.00 -4.11
N PRO A 238 -3.83 11.29 -2.92
CA PRO A 238 -3.44 10.64 -1.68
C PRO A 238 -3.63 9.13 -1.74
N ARG A 239 -2.59 8.38 -1.36
CA ARG A 239 -2.57 6.91 -1.27
C ARG A 239 -2.97 6.18 -2.56
N ALA A 240 -2.90 6.85 -3.71
CA ALA A 240 -3.33 6.24 -4.98
C ALA A 240 -2.36 5.17 -5.50
N TYR A 241 -1.08 5.20 -5.09
CA TYR A 241 -0.12 4.20 -5.49
C TYR A 241 -0.02 3.10 -4.42
N CYS A 242 -0.43 1.88 -4.79
CA CYS A 242 -0.46 0.69 -3.91
C CYS A 242 -1.22 0.87 -2.58
N GLY A 243 -2.04 1.90 -2.43
CA GLY A 243 -2.84 2.16 -1.23
C GLY A 243 -2.10 2.81 -0.05
N PHE A 244 -0.78 3.03 -0.15
CA PHE A 244 0.03 3.60 0.94
C PHE A 244 1.02 4.68 0.50
N GLN A 245 1.28 4.87 -0.79
CA GLN A 245 2.07 6.00 -1.31
C GLN A 245 1.14 6.99 -2.01
N ASP A 246 1.43 8.27 -1.84
CA ASP A 246 0.78 9.31 -2.63
C ASP A 246 1.30 9.28 -4.05
N LEU A 247 0.42 9.53 -5.00
CA LEU A 247 0.80 9.72 -6.40
C LEU A 247 0.75 11.19 -6.75
N TYR A 248 1.82 11.70 -7.32
CA TYR A 248 1.90 13.04 -7.86
C TYR A 248 1.89 13.00 -9.38
N LEU A 249 1.04 13.82 -9.98
CA LEU A 249 0.91 13.98 -11.42
C LEU A 249 1.41 15.35 -11.82
N VAL A 250 2.39 15.41 -12.73
CA VAL A 250 2.99 16.66 -13.20
C VAL A 250 2.79 16.77 -14.71
N GLY A 251 2.14 17.84 -15.14
CA GLY A 251 1.85 18.11 -16.55
C GLY A 251 3.06 18.65 -17.34
N ALA A 252 2.86 18.83 -18.63
CA ALA A 252 3.81 19.52 -19.48
C ALA A 252 3.97 21.01 -19.05
N ALA A 253 5.05 21.66 -19.48
CA ALA A 253 5.30 23.05 -19.15
C ALA A 253 4.19 23.97 -19.71
N GLY A 254 3.68 24.87 -18.86
CA GLY A 254 2.60 25.80 -19.21
C GLY A 254 1.20 25.16 -19.23
N GLU A 255 1.07 23.89 -18.88
CA GLU A 255 -0.22 23.19 -18.83
C GLU A 255 -0.82 23.23 -17.41
N SER A 256 -2.10 23.57 -17.31
CA SER A 256 -2.91 23.37 -16.11
C SER A 256 -3.53 21.97 -16.16
N LEU A 257 -3.29 21.16 -15.14
CA LEU A 257 -3.90 19.83 -15.03
C LEU A 257 -5.27 19.95 -14.35
N GLU A 258 -6.32 19.52 -15.05
CA GLU A 258 -7.61 19.29 -14.43
C GLU A 258 -7.52 17.99 -13.60
N PRO A 259 -8.15 17.91 -12.42
CA PRO A 259 -8.15 16.70 -11.62
C PRO A 259 -8.77 15.51 -12.39
N PRO A 260 -8.21 14.30 -12.26
CA PRO A 260 -8.88 13.11 -12.78
C PRO A 260 -10.21 12.90 -12.05
N PRO A 261 -11.14 12.14 -12.64
CA PRO A 261 -12.25 11.59 -11.89
C PRO A 261 -11.72 10.85 -10.66
N PRO A 262 -12.50 10.71 -9.58
CA PRO A 262 -12.09 9.88 -8.46
C PRO A 262 -11.61 8.53 -8.95
N LEU A 263 -10.38 8.17 -8.61
CA LEU A 263 -9.83 6.86 -8.94
C LEU A 263 -10.59 5.80 -8.16
N ASP A 264 -10.93 4.72 -8.83
CA ASP A 264 -11.56 3.57 -8.22
C ASP A 264 -10.49 2.51 -7.91
N PRO A 265 -10.01 2.41 -6.67
CA PRO A 265 -9.03 1.39 -6.27
C PRO A 265 -9.66 0.00 -6.18
N GLY A 266 -10.96 -0.11 -6.47
CA GLY A 266 -11.77 -1.28 -6.19
C GLY A 266 -12.20 -1.36 -4.72
N PRO A 267 -13.01 -2.36 -4.39
CA PRO A 267 -13.47 -2.55 -3.02
C PRO A 267 -12.32 -2.78 -2.03
N ARG A 268 -12.51 -2.27 -0.82
CA ARG A 268 -11.65 -2.61 0.33
C ARG A 268 -12.29 -3.73 1.11
N GLY A 269 -11.49 -4.54 1.75
CA GLY A 269 -12.00 -5.62 2.58
C GLY A 269 -10.91 -6.34 3.35
N HIS A 270 -11.34 -7.22 4.22
CA HIS A 270 -10.44 -7.97 5.09
C HIS A 270 -11.01 -9.34 5.41
N VAL A 271 -10.11 -10.33 5.50
CA VAL A 271 -10.41 -11.66 6.07
C VAL A 271 -10.20 -11.56 7.57
N GLU A 272 -11.26 -11.69 8.36
CA GLU A 272 -11.19 -11.51 9.82
C GLU A 272 -11.12 -12.82 10.57
N ARG A 273 -11.69 -13.85 9.98
CA ARG A 273 -11.75 -15.15 10.64
C ARG A 273 -11.55 -16.29 9.66
N ILE A 274 -10.66 -17.20 10.03
CA ILE A 274 -10.50 -18.50 9.44
C ILE A 274 -10.65 -19.53 10.56
N ALA A 275 -11.54 -20.49 10.38
CA ALA A 275 -11.79 -21.51 11.38
C ALA A 275 -12.01 -22.88 10.75
N PHE A 276 -11.59 -23.92 11.46
CA PHE A 276 -11.82 -25.30 11.14
C PHE A 276 -12.71 -25.91 12.24
N PRO A 277 -14.04 -25.68 12.21
CA PRO A 277 -14.93 -26.18 13.25
C PRO A 277 -14.95 -27.70 13.30
N ARG A 278 -14.62 -28.34 12.18
CA ARG A 278 -14.37 -29.77 12.02
C ARG A 278 -13.21 -29.96 11.06
N ARG A 279 -12.57 -31.14 11.08
CA ARG A 279 -11.43 -31.45 10.18
C ARG A 279 -11.78 -31.39 8.70
N ASP A 280 -13.04 -31.58 8.37
CA ASP A 280 -13.60 -31.60 7.02
C ASP A 280 -14.32 -30.29 6.66
N ARG A 281 -14.22 -29.22 7.47
CA ARG A 281 -14.97 -27.97 7.25
C ARG A 281 -14.11 -26.75 7.47
N LEU A 282 -14.02 -25.91 6.46
CA LEU A 282 -13.40 -24.60 6.49
C LEU A 282 -14.48 -23.51 6.56
N VAL A 283 -14.30 -22.54 7.45
CA VAL A 283 -15.12 -21.33 7.51
C VAL A 283 -14.22 -20.12 7.34
N LEU A 284 -14.52 -19.33 6.34
CA LEU A 284 -13.92 -18.02 6.09
C LEU A 284 -14.96 -16.94 6.30
N SER A 285 -14.61 -15.85 6.96
CA SER A 285 -15.48 -14.68 7.04
C SER A 285 -14.69 -13.38 7.15
N GLY A 286 -15.33 -12.30 6.75
CA GLY A 286 -14.74 -10.98 6.74
C GLY A 286 -15.74 -9.94 6.29
N TRP A 287 -15.23 -8.83 5.84
CA TRP A 287 -16.05 -7.77 5.25
C TRP A 287 -15.42 -7.28 3.93
N ALA A 288 -16.24 -6.69 3.08
CA ALA A 288 -15.81 -6.02 1.86
C ALA A 288 -16.77 -4.86 1.56
N ARG A 289 -16.24 -3.72 1.13
CA ARG A 289 -16.97 -2.50 0.83
C ARG A 289 -16.40 -1.81 -0.40
N ASP A 290 -17.26 -1.41 -1.30
CA ASP A 290 -16.97 -0.50 -2.41
C ASP A 290 -17.07 0.94 -1.86
N GLU A 291 -15.92 1.57 -1.63
CA GLU A 291 -15.89 2.93 -1.07
C GLU A 291 -16.35 3.98 -2.06
N ALA A 292 -16.11 3.76 -3.36
CA ALA A 292 -16.56 4.66 -4.41
C ALA A 292 -18.09 4.71 -4.51
N ALA A 293 -18.73 3.55 -4.35
CA ALA A 293 -20.19 3.45 -4.33
C ALA A 293 -20.82 3.70 -2.95
N GLY A 294 -20.03 3.66 -1.88
CA GLY A 294 -20.55 3.70 -0.50
C GLY A 294 -21.41 2.51 -0.10
N ALA A 295 -21.24 1.37 -0.77
CA ALA A 295 -22.11 0.20 -0.76
C ALA A 295 -21.31 -1.11 -0.61
N PRO A 296 -21.93 -2.29 -0.44
CA PRO A 296 -21.22 -3.55 -0.60
C PRO A 296 -20.67 -3.67 -2.03
N PRO A 297 -19.60 -4.46 -2.25
CA PRO A 297 -19.14 -4.76 -3.60
C PRO A 297 -20.20 -5.54 -4.38
N ALA A 298 -20.09 -5.58 -5.69
CA ALA A 298 -20.98 -6.40 -6.52
C ALA A 298 -20.81 -7.89 -6.20
N GLU A 299 -19.58 -8.32 -5.97
CA GLU A 299 -19.26 -9.71 -5.57
C GLU A 299 -17.93 -9.82 -4.83
N VAL A 300 -17.78 -10.87 -4.03
CA VAL A 300 -16.50 -11.38 -3.53
C VAL A 300 -16.28 -12.76 -4.13
N GLU A 301 -15.17 -12.94 -4.85
CA GLU A 301 -14.74 -14.22 -5.39
C GLU A 301 -13.70 -14.85 -4.45
N ILE A 302 -13.88 -16.13 -4.14
CA ILE A 302 -13.00 -16.89 -3.26
C ILE A 302 -12.50 -18.10 -4.03
N HIS A 303 -11.20 -18.27 -4.16
CA HIS A 303 -10.57 -19.37 -4.87
C HIS A 303 -9.62 -20.11 -3.93
N LEU A 304 -9.79 -21.43 -3.83
CA LEU A 304 -8.94 -22.31 -3.03
C LEU A 304 -8.00 -23.14 -3.90
N GLY A 305 -6.88 -23.53 -3.32
CA GLY A 305 -5.84 -24.31 -3.97
C GLY A 305 -6.21 -25.71 -4.46
N ASP A 306 -7.41 -26.19 -4.15
CA ASP A 306 -7.98 -27.42 -4.71
C ASP A 306 -8.76 -27.19 -6.01
N GLY A 307 -8.73 -25.96 -6.54
CA GLY A 307 -9.40 -25.57 -7.79
C GLY A 307 -10.85 -25.14 -7.62
N ARG A 308 -11.43 -25.22 -6.41
CA ARG A 308 -12.79 -24.76 -6.17
C ARG A 308 -12.84 -23.25 -6.03
N SER A 309 -13.96 -22.67 -6.48
CA SER A 309 -14.23 -21.25 -6.33
C SER A 309 -15.69 -21.00 -5.95
N TRP A 310 -15.89 -19.89 -5.26
CA TRP A 310 -17.21 -19.40 -4.85
C TRP A 310 -17.33 -17.94 -5.20
N ARG A 311 -18.58 -17.52 -5.48
CA ARG A 311 -18.96 -16.13 -5.62
C ARG A 311 -19.97 -15.79 -4.56
N HIS A 312 -19.77 -14.66 -3.92
CA HIS A 312 -20.60 -14.17 -2.84
C HIS A 312 -21.09 -12.77 -3.20
N ASP A 313 -22.39 -12.62 -3.41
CA ASP A 313 -23.07 -11.40 -3.84
C ASP A 313 -24.09 -10.88 -2.82
N ARG A 314 -24.18 -11.57 -1.67
CA ARG A 314 -25.06 -11.19 -0.57
C ARG A 314 -24.23 -10.88 0.67
N PHE A 315 -24.51 -9.74 1.27
CA PHE A 315 -23.70 -9.23 2.38
C PHE A 315 -24.55 -9.06 3.64
N ASP A 316 -23.98 -9.44 4.77
CA ASP A 316 -24.63 -9.34 6.07
C ASP A 316 -24.35 -7.98 6.73
N PRO A 317 -25.28 -7.47 7.56
CA PRO A 317 -25.02 -6.29 8.40
C PRO A 317 -23.82 -6.48 9.31
N ARG A 318 -23.05 -5.41 9.50
CA ARG A 318 -21.86 -5.37 10.37
C ARG A 318 -21.96 -4.18 11.34
N PRO A 319 -22.77 -4.31 12.40
CA PRO A 319 -23.01 -3.22 13.36
C PRO A 319 -21.76 -2.83 14.16
N ASP A 320 -20.72 -3.64 14.13
CA ASP A 320 -19.38 -3.39 14.70
C ASP A 320 -18.50 -2.49 13.84
N LEU A 321 -18.86 -2.25 12.58
CA LEU A 321 -18.16 -1.36 11.67
C LEU A 321 -18.90 -0.01 11.54
N PRO A 322 -18.19 1.07 11.17
CA PRO A 322 -18.76 2.41 11.15
C PRO A 322 -19.68 2.71 9.96
N TRP A 323 -20.25 1.68 9.35
CA TRP A 323 -21.09 1.82 8.15
C TRP A 323 -22.45 1.17 8.36
N ASP A 324 -23.51 1.86 7.92
CA ASP A 324 -24.89 1.36 8.00
C ASP A 324 -25.22 0.34 6.88
N THR A 325 -24.34 0.21 5.87
CA THR A 325 -24.54 -0.69 4.74
C THR A 325 -24.02 -2.09 5.05
N PRO A 326 -24.72 -3.16 4.66
CA PRO A 326 -24.24 -4.53 4.80
C PRO A 326 -22.90 -4.69 4.04
N CYS A 327 -21.92 -5.31 4.67
CA CYS A 327 -20.62 -5.54 4.06
C CYS A 327 -19.94 -6.83 4.54
N GLY A 328 -20.56 -7.57 5.45
CA GLY A 328 -20.07 -8.85 5.94
C GLY A 328 -20.29 -9.97 4.92
N TRP A 329 -19.29 -10.84 4.77
CA TRP A 329 -19.39 -12.05 3.96
C TRP A 329 -18.92 -13.27 4.75
N ARG A 330 -19.46 -14.45 4.40
CA ARG A 330 -19.11 -15.71 5.02
C ARG A 330 -19.16 -16.85 4.00
N LEU A 331 -18.11 -17.67 3.99
CA LEU A 331 -18.03 -18.91 3.23
C LEU A 331 -17.89 -20.08 4.19
N GLU A 332 -18.63 -21.16 3.93
CA GLU A 332 -18.41 -22.47 4.51
C GLU A 332 -18.12 -23.47 3.40
N ALA A 333 -17.01 -24.17 3.50
CA ALA A 333 -16.60 -25.16 2.51
C ALA A 333 -16.30 -26.52 3.20
N GLU A 334 -16.84 -27.59 2.65
CA GLU A 334 -16.43 -28.94 3.02
C GLU A 334 -15.05 -29.23 2.41
N LEU A 335 -14.17 -29.86 3.18
CA LEU A 335 -12.84 -30.23 2.76
C LEU A 335 -12.77 -31.71 2.40
N PRO A 336 -11.95 -32.09 1.41
CA PRO A 336 -11.69 -33.51 1.11
C PRO A 336 -11.12 -34.23 2.34
N PRO A 337 -11.42 -35.51 2.51
CA PRO A 337 -10.85 -36.31 3.59
C PRO A 337 -9.31 -36.31 3.55
N GLY A 338 -8.68 -36.01 4.70
CA GLY A 338 -7.22 -36.01 4.82
C GLY A 338 -6.54 -34.74 4.26
N ALA A 339 -7.30 -33.73 3.86
CA ALA A 339 -6.74 -32.46 3.43
C ALA A 339 -6.01 -31.73 4.57
N ASP A 340 -4.84 -31.16 4.26
CA ASP A 340 -4.20 -30.13 5.08
C ASP A 340 -4.41 -28.77 4.41
N PRO A 341 -5.50 -28.08 4.73
CA PRO A 341 -5.87 -26.84 4.04
C PRO A 341 -4.98 -25.66 4.43
N GLY A 342 -4.17 -25.76 5.47
CA GLY A 342 -3.31 -24.67 5.92
C GLY A 342 -2.38 -24.15 4.83
N CYS A 343 -1.80 -25.07 4.06
CA CYS A 343 -0.88 -24.77 2.97
C CYS A 343 -1.59 -24.43 1.64
N TRP A 344 -2.92 -24.52 1.58
CA TRP A 344 -3.60 -24.25 0.31
C TRP A 344 -3.51 -22.79 -0.09
N PRO A 345 -3.19 -22.50 -1.36
CA PRO A 345 -3.35 -21.18 -1.90
C PRO A 345 -4.78 -20.67 -1.74
N LEU A 346 -4.93 -19.41 -1.38
CA LEU A 346 -6.18 -18.70 -1.20
C LEU A 346 -6.08 -17.36 -1.92
N LEU A 347 -6.98 -17.12 -2.88
CA LEU A 347 -7.16 -15.84 -3.53
C LEU A 347 -8.58 -15.34 -3.23
N LEU A 348 -8.65 -14.14 -2.66
CA LEU A 348 -9.90 -13.40 -2.49
C LEU A 348 -9.84 -12.13 -3.33
N LEU A 349 -10.85 -11.97 -4.17
CA LEU A 349 -11.05 -10.81 -5.01
C LEU A 349 -12.40 -10.19 -4.69
N ALA A 350 -12.49 -8.86 -4.73
CA ALA A 350 -13.76 -8.15 -4.64
C ALA A 350 -13.94 -7.27 -5.88
N ARG A 351 -15.11 -7.30 -6.47
CA ARG A 351 -15.46 -6.50 -7.63
C ARG A 351 -16.43 -5.40 -7.23
N GLY A 352 -16.06 -4.14 -7.49
CA GLY A 352 -16.92 -2.99 -7.29
C GLY A 352 -18.06 -2.89 -8.32
N ALA A 353 -19.03 -2.06 -8.01
CA ALA A 353 -20.16 -1.77 -8.92
C ALA A 353 -19.70 -1.17 -10.26
N GLY A 354 -18.61 -0.38 -10.24
CA GLY A 354 -17.94 0.17 -11.44
C GLY A 354 -17.10 -0.85 -12.23
N GLY A 355 -17.00 -2.11 -11.74
CA GLY A 355 -16.21 -3.17 -12.37
C GLY A 355 -14.74 -3.24 -11.91
N ALA A 356 -14.27 -2.28 -11.12
CA ALA A 356 -12.92 -2.32 -10.55
C ALA A 356 -12.74 -3.55 -9.66
N LEU A 357 -11.60 -4.22 -9.80
CA LEU A 357 -11.29 -5.46 -9.11
C LEU A 357 -10.16 -5.23 -8.10
N ALA A 358 -10.43 -5.54 -6.85
CA ALA A 358 -9.45 -5.47 -5.78
C ALA A 358 -9.06 -6.87 -5.28
N ILE A 359 -7.80 -7.00 -4.88
CA ILE A 359 -7.26 -8.20 -4.25
C ILE A 359 -7.36 -8.01 -2.74
N LEU A 360 -8.27 -8.73 -2.10
CA LEU A 360 -8.43 -8.71 -0.64
C LEU A 360 -7.40 -9.60 0.06
N HIS A 361 -7.04 -10.71 -0.58
CA HIS A 361 -5.98 -11.61 -0.12
C HIS A 361 -5.41 -12.40 -1.30
N ALA A 362 -4.08 -12.51 -1.34
CA ALA A 362 -3.36 -13.41 -2.23
C ALA A 362 -2.26 -14.09 -1.40
N GLY A 363 -2.45 -15.36 -1.07
CA GLY A 363 -1.55 -16.08 -0.18
C GLY A 363 -2.03 -17.50 0.09
N SER A 364 -1.81 -18.00 1.30
CA SER A 364 -2.38 -19.28 1.75
C SER A 364 -3.50 -19.07 2.78
N VAL A 365 -4.23 -20.13 3.04
CA VAL A 365 -5.19 -20.15 4.17
C VAL A 365 -4.48 -19.85 5.49
N ALA A 366 -3.27 -20.39 5.71
CA ALA A 366 -2.48 -20.11 6.91
C ALA A 366 -2.02 -18.66 6.98
N SER A 367 -1.56 -18.06 5.87
CA SER A 367 -1.14 -16.65 5.85
C SER A 367 -2.31 -15.70 6.10
N ALA A 368 -3.49 -16.01 5.56
CA ALA A 368 -4.70 -15.24 5.85
C ALA A 368 -5.12 -15.37 7.32
N HIS A 369 -4.98 -16.57 7.91
CA HIS A 369 -5.24 -16.77 9.34
C HIS A 369 -4.27 -15.97 10.22
N ALA A 370 -2.98 -16.02 9.92
CA ALA A 370 -1.97 -15.25 10.63
C ALA A 370 -2.21 -13.73 10.52
N ALA A 371 -2.61 -13.24 9.34
CA ALA A 371 -2.96 -11.84 9.14
C ALA A 371 -4.19 -11.42 9.96
N ALA A 372 -5.23 -12.25 9.99
CA ALA A 372 -6.43 -12.01 10.77
C ALA A 372 -6.15 -11.98 12.29
N GLU A 373 -5.36 -12.94 12.80
CA GLU A 373 -4.96 -12.94 14.22
C GLU A 373 -4.08 -11.75 14.58
N ARG A 374 -3.16 -11.34 13.70
CA ARG A 374 -2.35 -10.13 13.91
C ARG A 374 -3.22 -8.89 14.02
N ALA A 375 -4.13 -8.68 13.07
CA ALA A 375 -5.04 -7.52 13.08
C ALA A 375 -5.90 -7.50 14.35
N ARG A 376 -6.37 -8.67 14.81
CA ARG A 376 -7.09 -8.80 16.06
C ARG A 376 -6.25 -8.41 17.29
N LEU A 377 -5.00 -8.87 17.34
CA LEU A 377 -4.08 -8.53 18.44
C LEU A 377 -3.74 -7.04 18.44
N GLU A 378 -3.51 -6.44 17.27
CA GLU A 378 -3.27 -5.00 17.12
C GLU A 378 -4.47 -4.18 17.60
N ALA A 379 -5.69 -4.58 17.25
CA ALA A 379 -6.90 -3.94 17.73
C ALA A 379 -7.04 -4.02 19.26
N LEU A 380 -6.79 -5.20 19.85
CA LEU A 380 -6.81 -5.39 21.30
C LEU A 380 -5.73 -4.56 22.00
N PHE A 381 -4.52 -4.48 21.42
CA PHE A 381 -3.44 -3.65 21.94
C PHE A 381 -3.79 -2.16 21.89
N ALA A 382 -4.35 -1.69 20.78
CA ALA A 382 -4.80 -0.30 20.63
C ALA A 382 -5.89 0.05 21.67
N GLU A 383 -6.87 -0.83 21.88
CA GLU A 383 -7.91 -0.65 22.89
C GLU A 383 -7.32 -0.61 24.32
N ALA A 384 -6.42 -1.56 24.65
CA ALA A 384 -5.75 -1.59 25.94
C ALA A 384 -4.91 -0.35 26.20
N SER A 385 -4.16 0.11 25.17
CA SER A 385 -3.37 1.34 25.23
C SER A 385 -4.24 2.57 25.44
N GLY A 386 -5.35 2.67 24.71
CA GLY A 386 -6.32 3.75 24.87
C GLY A 386 -6.94 3.78 26.30
N ARG A 387 -7.27 2.62 26.86
CA ARG A 387 -7.72 2.50 28.26
C ARG A 387 -6.64 2.94 29.25
N HIS A 388 -5.39 2.53 29.03
CA HIS A 388 -4.26 2.92 29.89
C HIS A 388 -4.04 4.43 29.90
N VAL A 389 -4.05 5.07 28.74
CA VAL A 389 -3.93 6.54 28.62
C VAL A 389 -5.08 7.24 29.35
N ARG A 390 -6.33 6.76 29.20
CA ARG A 390 -7.49 7.34 29.89
C ARG A 390 -7.37 7.23 31.42
N LEU A 391 -7.00 6.06 31.92
CA LEU A 391 -6.78 5.84 33.35
C LEU A 391 -5.67 6.72 33.89
N GLY A 392 -4.56 6.89 33.15
CA GLY A 392 -3.47 7.80 33.51
C GLY A 392 -3.95 9.25 33.64
N TRP A 393 -4.77 9.70 32.69
CA TRP A 393 -5.35 11.04 32.72
C TRP A 393 -6.34 11.23 33.90
N GLU A 394 -7.22 10.26 34.13
CA GLU A 394 -8.14 10.27 35.27
C GLU A 394 -7.40 10.31 36.61
N HIS A 395 -6.34 9.52 36.73
CA HIS A 395 -5.47 9.54 37.91
C HIS A 395 -4.81 10.89 38.15
N GLU A 396 -4.30 11.54 37.09
CA GLU A 396 -3.68 12.86 37.20
C GLU A 396 -4.70 13.95 37.57
N VAL A 397 -5.91 13.89 37.01
CA VAL A 397 -7.02 14.76 37.39
C VAL A 397 -7.38 14.59 38.88
N LEU A 398 -7.47 13.34 39.36
CA LEU A 398 -7.76 13.06 40.78
C LEU A 398 -6.62 13.54 41.69
N ARG A 399 -5.34 13.34 41.28
CA ARG A 399 -4.19 13.88 42.01
C ARG A 399 -4.25 15.40 42.14
N THR A 400 -4.53 16.08 41.06
CA THR A 400 -4.61 17.54 41.01
C THR A 400 -5.76 18.03 41.91
N ARG A 401 -6.94 17.37 41.89
CA ARG A 401 -8.06 17.68 42.79
C ARG A 401 -7.70 17.46 44.23
N LEU A 402 -7.07 16.33 44.56
CA LEU A 402 -6.63 16.03 45.93
C LEU A 402 -5.64 17.08 46.43
N ALA A 403 -4.63 17.44 45.62
CA ALA A 403 -3.67 18.49 45.96
C ALA A 403 -4.33 19.85 46.18
N ALA A 404 -5.29 20.22 45.34
CA ALA A 404 -6.08 21.45 45.53
C ALA A 404 -6.92 21.42 46.82
N MET A 405 -7.54 20.28 47.13
CA MET A 405 -8.26 20.11 48.40
C MET A 405 -7.32 20.23 49.61
N GLU A 406 -6.17 19.56 49.58
CA GLU A 406 -5.17 19.62 50.67
C GLU A 406 -4.56 21.00 50.85
N ALA A 407 -4.41 21.78 49.78
CA ALA A 407 -3.93 23.16 49.79
C ALA A 407 -4.98 24.15 50.34
N SER A 408 -6.25 23.78 50.36
CA SER A 408 -7.34 24.65 50.77
C SER A 408 -7.23 25.06 52.26
N ARG A 409 -7.70 26.30 52.56
CA ARG A 409 -7.71 26.81 53.93
C ARG A 409 -8.54 25.93 54.87
N PHE A 410 -9.64 25.36 54.40
CA PHE A 410 -10.49 24.46 55.16
C PHE A 410 -9.75 23.18 55.54
N TRP A 411 -8.99 22.57 54.63
CA TRP A 411 -8.25 21.33 54.90
C TRP A 411 -7.06 21.56 55.84
N LYS A 412 -6.42 22.72 55.75
CA LYS A 412 -5.35 23.14 56.67
C LYS A 412 -5.92 23.34 58.11
N LEU A 413 -7.06 24.01 58.23
CA LEU A 413 -7.76 24.15 59.50
C LEU A 413 -8.20 22.80 60.09
N ARG A 414 -8.75 21.92 59.26
CA ARG A 414 -9.16 20.58 59.68
C ARG A 414 -7.97 19.76 60.17
N ARG A 415 -6.82 19.78 59.48
CA ARG A 415 -5.59 19.11 59.95
C ARG A 415 -5.12 19.67 61.29
N GLY A 416 -5.13 20.96 61.46
CA GLY A 416 -4.79 21.60 62.71
C GLY A 416 -5.72 21.18 63.84
N TRP A 417 -7.04 21.17 63.62
CA TRP A 417 -8.07 20.72 64.56
C TRP A 417 -7.88 19.25 64.99
N PHE A 418 -7.61 18.35 64.04
CA PHE A 418 -7.37 16.93 64.36
C PHE A 418 -6.04 16.71 65.05
N ALA A 419 -5.00 17.55 64.80
CA ALA A 419 -3.75 17.52 65.54
C ALA A 419 -3.98 17.93 67.02
N VAL A 420 -4.78 18.97 67.29
CA VAL A 420 -5.18 19.38 68.65
C VAL A 420 -6.01 18.30 69.31
N LYS A 421 -6.98 17.68 68.63
CA LYS A 421 -7.76 16.56 69.20
C LYS A 421 -6.90 15.37 69.61
N ARG A 422 -5.90 15.00 68.78
CA ARG A 422 -4.96 13.93 69.10
C ARG A 422 -4.11 14.28 70.32
N ALA A 423 -3.59 15.52 70.39
CA ALA A 423 -2.82 15.99 71.53
C ALA A 423 -3.61 15.99 72.82
N LEU A 424 -4.94 16.17 72.78
CA LEU A 424 -5.87 16.14 73.90
C LEU A 424 -6.45 14.75 74.19
N GLY A 425 -6.02 13.69 73.47
CA GLY A 425 -6.55 12.34 73.69
C GLY A 425 -8.03 12.11 73.32
N LEU A 426 -8.59 13.00 72.46
CA LEU A 426 -10.03 13.02 72.12
C LEU A 426 -10.37 12.28 70.81
N THR A 427 -9.44 11.51 70.22
CA THR A 427 -9.64 10.67 69.06
C THR A 427 -9.30 9.23 69.37
N GLU A 428 -10.30 8.32 69.29
CA GLU A 428 -10.02 6.88 69.21
C GLU A 428 -9.45 6.57 67.83
N GLU A 429 -8.30 5.87 67.79
CA GLU A 429 -7.78 5.27 66.55
C GLU A 429 -8.76 4.20 66.05
N ARG A 430 -9.33 4.43 64.86
CA ARG A 430 -9.84 3.38 63.98
C ARG A 430 -9.15 3.50 62.63
#